data_75260abfd83e91d861413a4296503d73
#
_entry.id   75260abfd83e91d861413a4296503d73
#
_cell.length_a   1.000
_cell.length_b   1.000
_cell.length_c   1.000
_cell.angle_alpha   90.00
_cell.angle_beta   90.00
_cell.angle_gamma   90.00
#
_symmetry.space_group_name_H-M   'P 1'
#
loop_
_entity.id
_entity.type
_entity.pdbx_description
1 polymer ?
#
loop_
_entity_poly.entity_id
_entity_poly.type
_entity_poly.pdbx_seq_one_letter_code
_entity_poly.pdbx_strand_id
1 'polypeptide(L)'
;LREEGDAAMTAKNYPEVVAKYSEYLKLTNYEDESRIFNCAFAAYNAKKYDDAIKFYDMAIQKGYKADDAYVGKAMSLRSQDKAADFTATVEAGLKANAQNANLEKLLYAYCMKKGQAAQKAGKTEEAEELFKDVLVVSNAKYKGNALYSLGVMFYNAGAKILADANPIATSDPDKYAAEKKKADAQMAKAKG
;
A
#
# COMPACT_ATOMS: atom_id res chain seq x y z
N LEU A 1 36.31 -3.71 5.62
CA LEU A 1 34.90 -3.29 5.67
C LEU A 1 34.01 -4.04 4.69
N ARG A 2 34.38 -4.07 3.37
CA ARG A 2 33.59 -4.75 2.35
C ARG A 2 33.55 -6.26 2.61
N GLU A 3 34.71 -6.91 2.74
CA GLU A 3 34.82 -8.35 2.99
C GLU A 3 34.17 -8.76 4.32
N GLU A 4 34.31 -7.94 5.36
CA GLU A 4 33.66 -8.16 6.65
C GLU A 4 32.13 -8.08 6.52
N GLY A 5 31.62 -7.12 5.73
CA GLY A 5 30.21 -7.01 5.41
C GLY A 5 29.70 -8.21 4.60
N ASP A 6 30.48 -8.69 3.62
CA ASP A 6 30.16 -9.88 2.82
C ASP A 6 30.11 -11.15 3.71
N ALA A 7 31.04 -11.29 4.64
CA ALA A 7 31.05 -12.38 5.62
C ALA A 7 29.85 -12.29 6.57
N ALA A 8 29.54 -11.09 7.07
CA ALA A 8 28.36 -10.87 7.92
C ALA A 8 27.05 -11.15 7.17
N MET A 9 26.98 -10.83 5.87
CA MET A 9 25.81 -11.15 5.02
C MET A 9 25.61 -12.67 4.90
N THR A 10 26.69 -13.40 4.66
CA THR A 10 26.69 -14.86 4.59
C THR A 10 26.22 -15.47 5.93
N ALA A 11 26.67 -14.91 7.03
CA ALA A 11 26.27 -15.31 8.38
C ALA A 11 24.88 -14.81 8.78
N LYS A 12 24.21 -14.01 7.94
CA LYS A 12 22.92 -13.34 8.24
C LYS A 12 22.96 -12.44 9.48
N ASN A 13 24.14 -11.93 9.83
CA ASN A 13 24.31 -10.92 10.88
C ASN A 13 24.00 -9.53 10.33
N TYR A 14 22.69 -9.28 10.09
CA TYR A 14 22.23 -8.06 9.44
C TYR A 14 22.63 -6.75 10.13
N PRO A 15 22.63 -6.64 11.47
CA PRO A 15 23.12 -5.43 12.14
C PRO A 15 24.58 -5.10 11.79
N GLU A 16 25.44 -6.10 11.70
CA GLU A 16 26.86 -5.97 11.32
C GLU A 16 27.00 -5.62 9.84
N VAL A 17 26.21 -6.25 8.95
CA VAL A 17 26.16 -5.89 7.52
C VAL A 17 25.88 -4.39 7.38
N VAL A 18 24.85 -3.88 8.05
CA VAL A 18 24.50 -2.46 7.99
C VAL A 18 25.66 -1.58 8.46
N ALA A 19 26.30 -1.93 9.56
CA ALA A 19 27.44 -1.17 10.07
C ALA A 19 28.61 -1.13 9.06
N LYS A 20 29.06 -2.31 8.58
CA LYS A 20 30.21 -2.42 7.67
C LYS A 20 29.95 -1.83 6.29
N TYR A 21 28.78 -2.13 5.70
CA TYR A 21 28.44 -1.57 4.38
C TYR A 21 28.18 -0.06 4.43
N SER A 22 27.53 0.45 5.48
CA SER A 22 27.31 1.89 5.59
C SER A 22 28.63 2.67 5.66
N GLU A 23 29.63 2.15 6.38
CA GLU A 23 30.95 2.76 6.46
C GLU A 23 31.70 2.65 5.11
N TYR A 24 31.73 1.46 4.51
CA TYR A 24 32.29 1.22 3.19
C TYR A 24 31.70 2.16 2.13
N LEU A 25 30.37 2.26 2.07
CA LEU A 25 29.66 3.08 1.09
C LEU A 25 29.95 4.58 1.25
N LYS A 26 30.13 5.06 2.48
CA LYS A 26 30.56 6.46 2.73
C LYS A 26 31.96 6.71 2.17
N LEU A 27 32.89 5.78 2.38
CA LEU A 27 34.28 5.90 1.90
C LEU A 27 34.38 5.80 0.36
N THR A 28 33.45 5.10 -0.29
CA THR A 28 33.38 4.93 -1.74
C THR A 28 32.37 5.86 -2.42
N ASN A 29 31.93 6.90 -1.70
CA ASN A 29 30.94 7.86 -2.21
C ASN A 29 29.68 7.22 -2.81
N TYR A 30 29.26 6.09 -2.25
CA TYR A 30 28.08 5.34 -2.67
C TYR A 30 28.10 4.87 -4.13
N GLU A 31 29.27 4.50 -4.65
CA GLU A 31 29.41 4.02 -6.04
C GLU A 31 29.01 2.56 -6.20
N ASP A 32 29.14 1.73 -5.16
CA ASP A 32 28.83 0.29 -5.21
C ASP A 32 27.31 0.04 -5.04
N GLU A 33 26.62 0.00 -6.16
CA GLU A 33 25.15 -0.18 -6.23
C GLU A 33 24.68 -1.48 -5.57
N SER A 34 25.48 -2.56 -5.76
CA SER A 34 25.15 -3.86 -5.17
C SER A 34 25.18 -3.80 -3.63
N ARG A 35 26.19 -3.10 -3.04
CA ARG A 35 26.28 -2.95 -1.59
C ARG A 35 25.25 -1.98 -1.05
N ILE A 36 24.83 -0.98 -1.82
CA ILE A 36 23.69 -0.12 -1.47
C ILE A 36 22.43 -0.98 -1.30
N PHE A 37 22.10 -1.78 -2.31
CA PHE A 37 20.91 -2.64 -2.24
C PHE A 37 21.00 -3.68 -1.12
N ASN A 38 22.17 -4.33 -0.95
CA ASN A 38 22.37 -5.31 0.11
C ASN A 38 22.32 -4.68 1.50
N CYS A 39 22.80 -3.44 1.65
CA CYS A 39 22.69 -2.66 2.89
C CYS A 39 21.21 -2.37 3.22
N ALA A 40 20.41 -1.98 2.21
CA ALA A 40 18.97 -1.79 2.37
C ALA A 40 18.27 -3.06 2.84
N PHE A 41 18.57 -4.18 2.18
CA PHE A 41 18.02 -5.50 2.54
C PHE A 41 18.39 -5.90 3.97
N ALA A 42 19.66 -5.72 4.36
CA ALA A 42 20.11 -6.02 5.71
C ALA A 42 19.46 -5.10 6.75
N ALA A 43 19.31 -3.81 6.45
CA ALA A 43 18.66 -2.85 7.31
C ALA A 43 17.18 -3.22 7.55
N TYR A 44 16.46 -3.65 6.50
CA TYR A 44 15.11 -4.15 6.64
C TYR A 44 15.03 -5.36 7.59
N ASN A 45 15.90 -6.36 7.40
CA ASN A 45 15.94 -7.56 8.23
C ASN A 45 16.39 -7.27 9.69
N ALA A 46 17.23 -6.25 9.88
CA ALA A 46 17.61 -5.72 11.20
C ALA A 46 16.53 -4.83 11.83
N LYS A 47 15.38 -4.64 11.17
CA LYS A 47 14.29 -3.73 11.58
C LYS A 47 14.71 -2.25 11.68
N LYS A 48 15.80 -1.86 11.03
CA LYS A 48 16.25 -0.49 10.86
C LYS A 48 15.59 0.12 9.62
N TYR A 49 14.27 0.33 9.71
CA TYR A 49 13.45 0.65 8.54
C TYR A 49 13.81 2.00 7.89
N ASP A 50 14.22 3.01 8.68
CA ASP A 50 14.64 4.30 8.10
C ASP A 50 15.93 4.16 7.30
N ASP A 51 16.90 3.37 7.77
CA ASP A 51 18.11 3.05 7.00
C ASP A 51 17.74 2.26 5.74
N ALA A 52 16.83 1.28 5.85
CA ALA A 52 16.37 0.50 4.71
C ALA A 52 15.76 1.40 3.63
N ILE A 53 14.83 2.29 4.01
CA ILE A 53 14.19 3.25 3.09
C ILE A 53 15.25 4.11 2.40
N LYS A 54 16.19 4.67 3.16
CA LYS A 54 17.27 5.50 2.62
C LYS A 54 18.09 4.77 1.56
N PHE A 55 18.53 3.54 1.82
CA PHE A 55 19.35 2.78 0.89
C PHE A 55 18.54 2.22 -0.30
N TYR A 56 17.26 1.86 -0.11
CA TYR A 56 16.39 1.53 -1.24
C TYR A 56 16.16 2.73 -2.16
N ASP A 57 15.98 3.94 -1.60
CA ASP A 57 15.89 5.16 -2.42
C ASP A 57 17.13 5.39 -3.27
N MET A 58 18.32 5.18 -2.71
CA MET A 58 19.56 5.26 -3.46
C MET A 58 19.63 4.22 -4.58
N ALA A 59 19.20 2.98 -4.32
CA ALA A 59 19.15 1.93 -5.32
C ALA A 59 18.17 2.26 -6.46
N ILE A 60 17.00 2.80 -6.14
CA ILE A 60 15.98 3.27 -7.09
C ILE A 60 16.57 4.39 -7.97
N GLN A 61 17.19 5.40 -7.36
CA GLN A 61 17.81 6.53 -8.09
C GLN A 61 18.90 6.08 -9.06
N LYS A 62 19.66 5.06 -8.69
CA LYS A 62 20.70 4.45 -9.56
C LYS A 62 20.14 3.47 -10.59
N GLY A 63 18.86 3.11 -10.53
CA GLY A 63 18.25 2.10 -11.38
C GLY A 63 18.69 0.66 -11.07
N TYR A 64 19.39 0.45 -9.95
CA TYR A 64 19.88 -0.87 -9.60
C TYR A 64 18.79 -1.69 -8.90
N LYS A 65 18.38 -2.81 -9.54
CA LYS A 65 17.28 -3.66 -9.05
C LYS A 65 16.06 -2.84 -8.60
N ALA A 66 15.71 -1.83 -9.40
CA ALA A 66 14.70 -0.84 -9.04
C ALA A 66 13.38 -1.49 -8.65
N ASP A 67 12.93 -2.54 -9.34
CA ASP A 67 11.71 -3.28 -9.02
C ASP A 67 11.72 -3.86 -7.60
N ASP A 68 12.82 -4.54 -7.24
CA ASP A 68 12.98 -5.11 -5.89
C ASP A 68 13.19 -4.01 -4.84
N ALA A 69 13.83 -2.91 -5.21
CA ALA A 69 14.05 -1.78 -4.32
C ALA A 69 12.74 -1.07 -3.97
N TYR A 70 11.83 -0.88 -4.92
CA TYR A 70 10.47 -0.39 -4.64
C TYR A 70 9.72 -1.31 -3.70
N VAL A 71 9.81 -2.63 -3.91
CA VAL A 71 9.20 -3.63 -3.02
C VAL A 71 9.77 -3.52 -1.60
N GLY A 72 11.09 -3.48 -1.47
CA GLY A 72 11.76 -3.39 -0.16
C GLY A 72 11.45 -2.08 0.58
N LYS A 73 11.41 -0.94 -0.13
CA LYS A 73 11.00 0.34 0.42
C LYS A 73 9.54 0.30 0.91
N ALA A 74 8.63 -0.18 0.07
CA ALA A 74 7.22 -0.31 0.44
C ALA A 74 7.02 -1.20 1.68
N MET A 75 7.73 -2.35 1.75
CA MET A 75 7.69 -3.22 2.93
C MET A 75 8.21 -2.52 4.19
N SER A 76 9.24 -1.70 4.08
CA SER A 76 9.81 -0.93 5.20
C SER A 76 8.81 0.11 5.71
N LEU A 77 8.18 0.86 4.81
CA LEU A 77 7.16 1.86 5.13
C LEU A 77 5.92 1.23 5.77
N ARG A 78 5.47 0.09 5.24
CA ARG A 78 4.38 -0.69 5.84
C ARG A 78 4.70 -1.15 7.25
N SER A 79 5.94 -1.55 7.51
CA SER A 79 6.38 -1.99 8.84
C SER A 79 6.42 -0.85 9.87
N GLN A 80 6.48 0.40 9.40
CA GLN A 80 6.39 1.63 10.21
C GLN A 80 4.97 2.20 10.28
N ASP A 81 3.97 1.53 9.67
CA ASP A 81 2.58 2.00 9.53
C ASP A 81 2.44 3.38 8.83
N LYS A 82 3.40 3.72 7.94
CA LYS A 82 3.42 4.95 7.13
C LYS A 82 2.57 4.74 5.87
N ALA A 83 1.25 4.79 6.03
CA ALA A 83 0.29 4.42 5.00
C ALA A 83 0.42 5.25 3.70
N ALA A 84 0.46 6.58 3.81
CA ALA A 84 0.54 7.48 2.65
C ALA A 84 1.84 7.28 1.86
N ASP A 85 2.98 7.17 2.56
CA ASP A 85 4.28 6.94 1.92
C ASP A 85 4.36 5.55 1.27
N PHE A 86 3.71 4.54 1.90
CA PHE A 86 3.59 3.20 1.34
C PHE A 86 2.84 3.21 0.01
N THR A 87 1.64 3.80 -0.03
CA THR A 87 0.81 3.87 -1.25
C THR A 87 1.55 4.63 -2.35
N ALA A 88 2.09 5.81 -2.05
CA ALA A 88 2.87 6.61 -3.01
C ALA A 88 4.09 5.84 -3.57
N THR A 89 4.78 5.07 -2.72
CA THR A 89 5.93 4.25 -3.16
C THR A 89 5.50 3.12 -4.10
N VAL A 90 4.39 2.45 -3.79
CA VAL A 90 3.87 1.38 -4.65
C VAL A 90 3.40 1.94 -5.99
N GLU A 91 2.68 3.05 -6.00
CA GLU A 91 2.24 3.72 -7.23
C GLU A 91 3.41 4.14 -8.11
N ALA A 92 4.46 4.73 -7.51
CA ALA A 92 5.68 5.09 -8.24
C ALA A 92 6.37 3.85 -8.86
N GLY A 93 6.44 2.76 -8.11
CA GLY A 93 7.00 1.50 -8.61
C GLY A 93 6.16 0.88 -9.73
N LEU A 94 4.82 0.89 -9.62
CA LEU A 94 3.91 0.41 -10.67
C LEU A 94 3.90 1.32 -11.90
N LYS A 95 4.15 2.62 -11.73
CA LYS A 95 4.35 3.54 -12.86
C LYS A 95 5.65 3.24 -13.61
N ALA A 96 6.70 2.84 -12.89
CA ALA A 96 7.98 2.42 -13.50
C ALA A 96 7.88 1.04 -14.17
N ASN A 97 7.18 0.10 -13.55
CA ASN A 97 6.92 -1.24 -14.06
C ASN A 97 5.51 -1.69 -13.67
N ALA A 98 4.55 -1.51 -14.55
CA ALA A 98 3.14 -1.84 -14.34
C ALA A 98 2.86 -3.34 -14.10
N GLN A 99 3.82 -4.22 -14.42
CA GLN A 99 3.71 -5.67 -14.25
C GLN A 99 4.46 -6.20 -13.02
N ASN A 100 4.89 -5.33 -12.12
CA ASN A 100 5.54 -5.75 -10.88
C ASN A 100 4.53 -6.45 -9.95
N ALA A 101 4.40 -7.76 -10.12
CA ALA A 101 3.45 -8.59 -9.38
C ALA A 101 3.61 -8.52 -7.85
N ASN A 102 4.83 -8.26 -7.36
CA ASN A 102 5.09 -8.12 -5.92
C ASN A 102 4.50 -6.84 -5.36
N LEU A 103 4.62 -5.72 -6.09
CA LEU A 103 4.00 -4.45 -5.70
C LEU A 103 2.47 -4.55 -5.77
N GLU A 104 1.91 -5.12 -6.85
CA GLU A 104 0.46 -5.34 -6.95
C GLU A 104 -0.08 -6.17 -5.78
N LYS A 105 0.61 -7.25 -5.44
CA LYS A 105 0.23 -8.11 -4.32
C LYS A 105 0.32 -7.37 -2.98
N LEU A 106 1.37 -6.56 -2.78
CA LEU A 106 1.54 -5.76 -1.57
C LEU A 106 0.41 -4.75 -1.40
N LEU A 107 0.09 -4.00 -2.46
CA LEU A 107 -0.98 -3.00 -2.46
C LEU A 107 -2.33 -3.65 -2.18
N TYR A 108 -2.66 -4.70 -2.96
CA TYR A 108 -3.89 -5.44 -2.78
C TYR A 108 -4.07 -5.94 -1.34
N ALA A 109 -3.07 -6.65 -0.81
CA ALA A 109 -3.16 -7.22 0.53
C ALA A 109 -3.30 -6.15 1.63
N TYR A 110 -2.60 -5.02 1.47
CA TYR A 110 -2.66 -3.92 2.43
C TYR A 110 -4.00 -3.21 2.37
N CYS A 111 -4.40 -2.72 1.19
CA CYS A 111 -5.61 -1.93 1.01
C CYS A 111 -6.87 -2.73 1.29
N MET A 112 -6.95 -3.99 0.85
CA MET A 112 -8.11 -4.84 1.13
C MET A 112 -8.27 -5.11 2.64
N LYS A 113 -7.18 -5.40 3.34
CA LYS A 113 -7.23 -5.63 4.79
C LYS A 113 -7.64 -4.38 5.57
N LYS A 114 -7.01 -3.24 5.26
CA LYS A 114 -7.31 -1.95 5.94
C LYS A 114 -8.70 -1.44 5.57
N GLY A 115 -9.09 -1.53 4.29
CA GLY A 115 -10.41 -1.13 3.82
C GLY A 115 -11.54 -1.91 4.47
N GLN A 116 -11.40 -3.24 4.59
CA GLN A 116 -12.37 -4.06 5.31
C GLN A 116 -12.44 -3.71 6.81
N ALA A 117 -11.32 -3.39 7.44
CA ALA A 117 -11.30 -2.96 8.82
C ALA A 117 -11.98 -1.59 9.00
N ALA A 118 -11.71 -0.63 8.11
CA ALA A 118 -12.35 0.68 8.08
C ALA A 118 -13.87 0.56 7.86
N GLN A 119 -14.30 -0.29 6.92
CA GLN A 119 -15.71 -0.56 6.66
C GLN A 119 -16.41 -1.11 7.91
N LYS A 120 -15.82 -2.07 8.60
CA LYS A 120 -16.36 -2.62 9.86
C LYS A 120 -16.43 -1.58 10.99
N ALA A 121 -15.51 -0.62 10.99
CA ALA A 121 -15.49 0.49 11.94
C ALA A 121 -16.43 1.65 11.56
N GLY A 122 -17.19 1.55 10.46
CA GLY A 122 -18.07 2.58 9.96
C GLY A 122 -17.39 3.77 9.29
N LYS A 123 -16.07 3.67 9.02
CA LYS A 123 -15.26 4.68 8.34
C LYS A 123 -15.35 4.51 6.83
N THR A 124 -16.50 4.87 6.29
CA THR A 124 -16.87 4.58 4.89
C THR A 124 -15.94 5.25 3.89
N GLU A 125 -15.57 6.52 4.10
CA GLU A 125 -14.70 7.28 3.21
C GLU A 125 -13.28 6.67 3.17
N GLU A 126 -12.73 6.33 4.35
CA GLU A 126 -11.42 5.66 4.44
C GLU A 126 -11.43 4.29 3.73
N ALA A 127 -12.53 3.53 3.87
CA ALA A 127 -12.68 2.25 3.19
C ALA A 127 -12.77 2.42 1.66
N GLU A 128 -13.52 3.43 1.19
CA GLU A 128 -13.66 3.74 -0.23
C GLU A 128 -12.32 4.08 -0.87
N GLU A 129 -11.54 4.97 -0.25
CA GLU A 129 -10.20 5.34 -0.74
C GLU A 129 -9.29 4.11 -0.85
N LEU A 130 -9.21 3.31 0.21
CA LEU A 130 -8.37 2.12 0.23
C LEU A 130 -8.76 1.09 -0.84
N PHE A 131 -10.04 0.87 -1.10
CA PHE A 131 -10.46 -0.03 -2.18
C PHE A 131 -10.17 0.57 -3.56
N LYS A 132 -10.28 1.89 -3.74
CA LYS A 132 -9.93 2.58 -4.99
C LYS A 132 -8.43 2.51 -5.27
N ASP A 133 -7.56 2.58 -4.26
CA ASP A 133 -6.11 2.44 -4.43
C ASP A 133 -5.73 1.13 -5.14
N VAL A 134 -6.51 0.07 -4.95
CA VAL A 134 -6.27 -1.21 -5.63
C VAL A 134 -6.51 -1.13 -7.14
N LEU A 135 -7.28 -0.17 -7.63
CA LEU A 135 -7.67 -0.11 -9.05
C LEU A 135 -6.52 0.24 -9.99
N VAL A 136 -5.38 0.70 -9.47
CA VAL A 136 -4.17 1.00 -10.26
C VAL A 136 -3.40 -0.25 -10.72
N VAL A 137 -3.65 -1.42 -10.09
CA VAL A 137 -2.97 -2.67 -10.44
C VAL A 137 -3.41 -3.19 -11.82
N SER A 138 -2.56 -3.96 -12.51
CA SER A 138 -2.93 -4.60 -13.78
C SER A 138 -3.72 -5.90 -13.58
N ASN A 139 -3.56 -6.55 -12.42
CA ASN A 139 -4.17 -7.84 -12.10
C ASN A 139 -5.71 -7.74 -12.02
N ALA A 140 -6.40 -8.35 -13.00
CA ALA A 140 -7.86 -8.30 -13.13
C ALA A 140 -8.59 -8.88 -11.91
N LYS A 141 -8.05 -9.93 -11.27
CA LYS A 141 -8.65 -10.53 -10.07
C LYS A 141 -8.60 -9.56 -8.88
N TYR A 142 -7.48 -8.85 -8.68
CA TYR A 142 -7.35 -7.88 -7.62
C TYR A 142 -8.30 -6.69 -7.83
N LYS A 143 -8.35 -6.17 -9.07
CA LYS A 143 -9.34 -5.13 -9.44
C LYS A 143 -10.77 -5.58 -9.20
N GLY A 144 -11.12 -6.76 -9.66
CA GLY A 144 -12.48 -7.30 -9.51
C GLY A 144 -12.90 -7.43 -8.05
N ASN A 145 -12.00 -7.88 -7.16
CA ASN A 145 -12.28 -7.97 -5.74
C ASN A 145 -12.47 -6.58 -5.08
N ALA A 146 -11.68 -5.59 -5.49
CA ALA A 146 -11.82 -4.22 -5.00
C ALA A 146 -13.13 -3.58 -5.47
N LEU A 147 -13.47 -3.72 -6.76
CA LEU A 147 -14.75 -3.26 -7.32
C LEU A 147 -15.95 -3.93 -6.64
N TYR A 148 -15.86 -5.23 -6.39
CA TYR A 148 -16.91 -5.93 -5.64
C TYR A 148 -17.08 -5.36 -4.22
N SER A 149 -15.98 -5.09 -3.52
CA SER A 149 -16.03 -4.50 -2.17
C SER A 149 -16.63 -3.10 -2.18
N LEU A 150 -16.29 -2.27 -3.17
CA LEU A 150 -16.88 -0.95 -3.38
C LEU A 150 -18.39 -1.07 -3.67
N GLY A 151 -18.78 -1.97 -4.57
CA GLY A 151 -20.19 -2.21 -4.91
C GLY A 151 -21.02 -2.61 -3.70
N VAL A 152 -20.55 -3.58 -2.91
CA VAL A 152 -21.20 -4.01 -1.67
C VAL A 152 -21.30 -2.86 -0.67
N MET A 153 -20.25 -2.07 -0.52
CA MET A 153 -20.22 -0.93 0.40
C MET A 153 -21.27 0.12 0.01
N PHE A 154 -21.32 0.52 -1.24
CA PHE A 154 -22.29 1.51 -1.73
C PHE A 154 -23.74 1.00 -1.66
N TYR A 155 -23.95 -0.28 -2.03
CA TYR A 155 -25.28 -0.89 -1.90
C TYR A 155 -25.77 -0.88 -0.46
N ASN A 156 -24.93 -1.31 0.49
CA ASN A 156 -25.29 -1.34 1.90
C ASN A 156 -25.54 0.06 2.47
N ALA A 157 -24.77 1.08 2.03
CA ALA A 157 -25.00 2.48 2.41
C ALA A 157 -26.38 2.97 1.92
N GLY A 158 -26.73 2.67 0.67
CA GLY A 158 -28.05 3.00 0.11
C GLY A 158 -29.19 2.26 0.84
N ALA A 159 -29.02 0.96 1.09
CA ALA A 159 -29.99 0.15 1.81
C ALA A 159 -30.23 0.65 3.24
N LYS A 160 -29.16 1.09 3.92
CA LYS A 160 -29.28 1.69 5.26
C LYS A 160 -30.06 3.00 5.23
N ILE A 161 -29.80 3.89 4.29
CA ILE A 161 -30.56 5.15 4.13
C ILE A 161 -32.05 4.87 3.95
N LEU A 162 -32.41 3.87 3.11
CA LEU A 162 -33.82 3.48 2.93
C LEU A 162 -34.45 2.91 4.21
N ALA A 163 -33.72 2.05 4.92
CA ALA A 163 -34.21 1.47 6.17
C ALA A 163 -34.46 2.55 7.22
N ASP A 164 -33.55 3.52 7.35
CA ASP A 164 -33.67 4.63 8.30
C ASP A 164 -34.81 5.62 7.90
N ALA A 165 -35.13 5.73 6.60
CA ALA A 165 -36.22 6.59 6.10
C ALA A 165 -37.60 5.91 6.14
N ASN A 166 -37.71 4.60 6.16
CA ASN A 166 -38.99 3.89 6.12
C ASN A 166 -40.01 4.35 7.20
N PRO A 167 -39.62 4.63 8.45
CA PRO A 167 -40.57 5.07 9.48
C PRO A 167 -41.28 6.38 9.15
N ILE A 168 -40.69 7.24 8.31
CA ILE A 168 -41.29 8.55 7.95
C ILE A 168 -42.04 8.54 6.63
N ALA A 169 -42.13 7.39 5.94
CA ALA A 169 -42.73 7.30 4.60
C ALA A 169 -44.18 7.79 4.51
N THR A 170 -44.95 7.62 5.56
CA THR A 170 -46.34 8.07 5.63
C THR A 170 -46.54 9.40 6.37
N SER A 171 -45.68 9.70 7.34
CA SER A 171 -45.78 10.92 8.16
C SER A 171 -45.13 12.14 7.51
N ASP A 172 -44.10 11.94 6.66
CA ASP A 172 -43.39 13.01 5.96
C ASP A 172 -42.91 12.50 4.57
N PRO A 173 -43.84 12.42 3.58
CA PRO A 173 -43.55 11.88 2.26
C PRO A 173 -42.45 12.64 1.50
N ASP A 174 -42.37 13.96 1.67
CA ASP A 174 -41.36 14.78 0.98
C ASP A 174 -39.95 14.48 1.49
N LYS A 175 -39.81 14.36 2.81
CA LYS A 175 -38.54 13.97 3.41
C LYS A 175 -38.14 12.54 3.03
N TYR A 176 -39.12 11.63 3.02
CA TYR A 176 -38.88 10.26 2.55
C TYR A 176 -38.36 10.24 1.09
N ALA A 177 -39.01 11.02 0.18
CA ALA A 177 -38.61 11.10 -1.20
C ALA A 177 -37.15 11.64 -1.37
N ALA A 178 -36.77 12.63 -0.54
CA ALA A 178 -35.43 13.17 -0.51
C ALA A 178 -34.39 12.12 -0.06
N GLU A 179 -34.69 11.37 1.01
CA GLU A 179 -33.80 10.29 1.48
C GLU A 179 -33.70 9.13 0.48
N LYS A 180 -34.83 8.76 -0.14
CA LYS A 180 -34.83 7.75 -1.22
C LYS A 180 -33.93 8.16 -2.37
N LYS A 181 -33.95 9.43 -2.79
CA LYS A 181 -33.06 9.92 -3.84
C LYS A 181 -31.58 9.79 -3.46
N LYS A 182 -31.22 10.03 -2.20
CA LYS A 182 -29.85 9.81 -1.70
C LYS A 182 -29.47 8.34 -1.72
N ALA A 183 -30.39 7.46 -1.30
CA ALA A 183 -30.18 6.01 -1.35
C ALA A 183 -29.97 5.50 -2.76
N ASP A 184 -30.82 5.94 -3.70
CA ASP A 184 -30.70 5.58 -5.12
C ASP A 184 -29.37 6.04 -5.71
N ALA A 185 -28.90 7.23 -5.33
CA ALA A 185 -27.59 7.75 -5.75
C ALA A 185 -26.43 6.89 -5.22
N GLN A 186 -26.48 6.40 -3.98
CA GLN A 186 -25.49 5.46 -3.44
C GLN A 186 -25.54 4.10 -4.17
N MET A 187 -26.74 3.56 -4.38
CA MET A 187 -26.91 2.29 -5.10
C MET A 187 -26.48 2.38 -6.56
N ALA A 188 -26.60 3.55 -7.20
CA ALA A 188 -26.12 3.76 -8.56
C ALA A 188 -24.59 3.63 -8.64
N LYS A 189 -23.83 4.10 -7.63
CA LYS A 189 -22.36 3.91 -7.57
C LYS A 189 -21.96 2.44 -7.48
N ALA A 190 -22.84 1.58 -6.97
CA ALA A 190 -22.58 0.13 -6.89
C ALA A 190 -22.62 -0.57 -8.25
N LYS A 191 -23.18 0.06 -9.28
CA LYS A 191 -23.37 -0.51 -10.63
C LYS A 191 -22.29 -0.08 -11.64
N GLY A 192 -21.53 0.95 -11.33
CA GLY A 192 -20.47 1.50 -12.17
C GLY A 192 -19.10 1.15 -11.69
#